data_c47bd103e3d63ce39dc9b631450224fc
#
_entry.id   c47bd103e3d63ce39dc9b631450224fc
#
_cell.length_a   1.000
_cell.length_b   1.000
_cell.length_c   1.000
_cell.angle_alpha   90.00
_cell.angle_beta   90.00
_cell.angle_gamma   90.00
#
_symmetry.space_group_name_H-M   'P 1'
#
loop_
_entity.id
_entity.type
_entity.pdbx_description
1 polymer ?
#
loop_
_entity_poly.entity_id
_entity_poly.type
_entity_poly.pdbx_seq_one_letter_code
_entity_poly.pdbx_strand_id
1 'polypeptide(L)'
;MLTRILTSALFAGAAAGLIVALLQLFFVQPVLLHAELYETGALVHFGGDPVSAHPELPGLFDEPMRNLLSILFTMLTYTGYALVLVALMSQAERQGHVVTARHGIIWGIAGFVAFHFAPGFTLAPEVPGVAAADVGARQIWWVATVATAGIAMWLIAFGGNLVSYVVPALLLIAPHVIGAPEPDTFTGPVPTEIGALFAARAFGIGMAAWVLLGAFAAYFWQTESARDAAAA
;
A
#
# COMPACT_ATOMS: atom_id res chain seq x y z
N MET A 1 -1.51 25.68 10.72
CA MET A 1 -1.60 24.84 9.50
C MET A 1 -0.56 23.71 9.46
N LEU A 2 0.76 24.00 9.43
CA LEU A 2 1.79 22.95 9.39
C LEU A 2 1.70 22.02 10.60
N THR A 3 1.58 22.55 11.80
CA THR A 3 1.41 21.77 13.03
C THR A 3 0.22 20.81 12.92
N ARG A 4 -0.93 21.30 12.46
CA ARG A 4 -2.14 20.49 12.26
C ARG A 4 -1.91 19.35 11.25
N ILE A 5 -1.18 19.60 10.14
CA ILE A 5 -0.81 18.54 9.18
C ILE A 5 0.04 17.49 9.89
N LEU A 6 1.08 17.92 10.60
CA LEU A 6 2.02 17.00 11.25
C LEU A 6 1.36 16.18 12.37
N THR A 7 0.57 16.81 13.24
CA THR A 7 -0.12 16.10 14.34
C THR A 7 -1.15 15.11 13.80
N SER A 8 -2.00 15.53 12.88
CA SER A 8 -3.01 14.66 12.27
C SER A 8 -2.38 13.46 11.55
N ALA A 9 -1.32 13.69 10.78
CA ALA A 9 -0.63 12.63 10.05
C ALA A 9 0.08 11.66 11.00
N LEU A 10 0.75 12.17 12.04
CA LEU A 10 1.44 11.33 13.02
C LEU A 10 0.47 10.38 13.73
N PHE A 11 -0.62 10.92 14.26
CA PHE A 11 -1.62 10.08 14.98
C PHE A 11 -2.33 9.10 14.03
N ALA A 12 -2.72 9.56 12.83
CA ALA A 12 -3.37 8.69 11.85
C ALA A 12 -2.43 7.58 11.36
N GLY A 13 -1.20 7.93 11.01
CA GLY A 13 -0.20 6.99 10.53
C GLY A 13 0.24 5.98 11.58
N ALA A 14 0.45 6.43 12.82
CA ALA A 14 0.81 5.54 13.92
C ALA A 14 -0.33 4.56 14.25
N ALA A 15 -1.58 5.04 14.35
CA ALA A 15 -2.73 4.19 14.65
C ALA A 15 -3.04 3.20 13.51
N ALA A 16 -3.13 3.68 12.27
CA ALA A 16 -3.33 2.81 11.11
C ALA A 16 -2.16 1.85 10.94
N GLY A 17 -0.93 2.36 11.00
CA GLY A 17 0.30 1.57 10.82
C GLY A 17 0.44 0.44 11.83
N LEU A 18 0.07 0.66 13.09
CA LEU A 18 0.07 -0.40 14.11
C LEU A 18 -0.92 -1.50 13.78
N ILE A 19 -2.17 -1.15 13.44
CA ILE A 19 -3.19 -2.15 13.08
C ILE A 19 -2.75 -2.93 11.84
N VAL A 20 -2.23 -2.24 10.82
CA VAL A 20 -1.76 -2.84 9.59
C VAL A 20 -0.55 -3.73 9.83
N ALA A 21 0.40 -3.32 10.67
CA ALA A 21 1.54 -4.14 11.04
C ALA A 21 1.10 -5.47 11.66
N LEU A 22 0.10 -5.44 12.56
CA LEU A 22 -0.47 -6.66 13.12
C LEU A 22 -1.16 -7.52 12.06
N LEU A 23 -1.95 -6.91 11.15
CA LEU A 23 -2.57 -7.65 10.04
C LEU A 23 -1.51 -8.30 9.13
N GLN A 24 -0.44 -7.58 8.80
CA GLN A 24 0.67 -8.11 8.01
C GLN A 24 1.37 -9.28 8.73
N LEU A 25 1.62 -9.13 10.03
CA LEU A 25 2.28 -10.14 10.85
C LEU A 25 1.50 -11.47 10.85
N PHE A 26 0.16 -11.41 10.92
CA PHE A 26 -0.67 -12.62 10.99
C PHE A 26 -1.05 -13.20 9.62
N PHE A 27 -1.19 -12.36 8.59
CA PHE A 27 -1.75 -12.81 7.32
C PHE A 27 -0.76 -12.81 6.15
N VAL A 28 0.20 -11.88 6.10
CA VAL A 28 1.15 -11.76 4.98
C VAL A 28 2.46 -12.45 5.30
N GLN A 29 3.02 -12.18 6.47
CA GLN A 29 4.33 -12.69 6.86
C GLN A 29 4.43 -14.23 6.83
N PRO A 30 3.43 -15.03 7.28
CA PRO A 30 3.52 -16.48 7.16
C PRO A 30 3.63 -16.98 5.72
N VAL A 31 3.00 -16.29 4.76
CA VAL A 31 3.11 -16.65 3.33
C VAL A 31 4.48 -16.27 2.78
N LEU A 32 5.01 -15.11 3.20
CA LEU A 32 6.35 -14.67 2.82
C LEU A 32 7.42 -15.65 3.31
N LEU A 33 7.36 -16.01 4.59
CA LEU A 33 8.28 -16.98 5.21
C LEU A 33 8.18 -18.36 4.58
N HIS A 34 6.99 -18.79 4.16
CA HIS A 34 6.82 -20.02 3.40
C HIS A 34 7.50 -19.95 2.03
N ALA A 35 7.42 -18.81 1.34
CA ALA A 35 8.11 -18.60 0.07
C ALA A 35 9.64 -18.60 0.24
N GLU A 36 10.17 -18.03 1.33
CA GLU A 36 11.61 -18.02 1.65
C GLU A 36 12.18 -19.45 1.82
N LEU A 37 11.40 -20.44 2.26
CA LEU A 37 11.85 -21.81 2.34
C LEU A 37 12.13 -22.42 0.95
N TYR A 38 11.40 -22.01 -0.07
CA TYR A 38 11.69 -22.40 -1.45
C TYR A 38 12.88 -21.63 -2.01
N GLU A 39 13.00 -20.34 -1.72
CA GLU A 39 14.13 -19.52 -2.15
C GLU A 39 15.45 -20.05 -1.60
N THR A 40 15.48 -20.45 -0.34
CA THR A 40 16.68 -21.00 0.34
C THR A 40 16.94 -22.46 0.01
N GLY A 41 16.03 -23.14 -0.71
CA GLY A 41 16.14 -24.57 -1.03
C GLY A 41 15.80 -25.50 0.11
N ALA A 42 15.27 -24.99 1.23
CA ALA A 42 14.76 -25.81 2.34
C ALA A 42 13.51 -26.61 1.92
N LEU A 43 12.76 -26.07 0.95
CA LEU A 43 11.69 -26.77 0.22
C LEU A 43 12.00 -26.79 -1.27
N VAL A 44 11.59 -27.86 -1.96
CA VAL A 44 11.74 -28.01 -3.40
C VAL A 44 10.37 -28.27 -4.02
N HIS A 45 9.99 -27.46 -5.03
CA HIS A 45 8.71 -27.60 -5.71
C HIS A 45 8.74 -28.64 -6.82
N PHE A 46 9.85 -28.71 -7.60
CA PHE A 46 10.01 -29.63 -8.72
C PHE A 46 11.24 -30.51 -8.57
N GLY A 47 11.11 -31.81 -8.84
CA GLY A 47 12.27 -32.72 -8.98
C GLY A 47 12.89 -33.21 -7.68
N GLY A 48 12.32 -32.95 -6.53
CA GLY A 48 12.71 -33.51 -5.26
C GLY A 48 11.94 -34.80 -4.94
N ASP A 49 12.54 -35.69 -4.16
CA ASP A 49 11.78 -36.74 -3.46
C ASP A 49 10.65 -36.04 -2.68
N PRO A 50 9.45 -36.66 -2.56
CA PRO A 50 8.40 -36.08 -1.76
C PRO A 50 8.92 -35.93 -0.33
N VAL A 51 9.36 -34.71 -0.02
CA VAL A 51 9.77 -34.36 1.35
C VAL A 51 8.52 -34.41 2.17
N SER A 52 8.34 -35.53 2.84
CA SER A 52 7.22 -35.81 3.74
C SER A 52 7.27 -34.99 5.04
N ALA A 53 8.17 -34.06 5.14
CA ALA A 53 8.20 -33.10 6.21
C ALA A 53 7.49 -31.82 5.75
N HIS A 54 6.35 -31.51 6.35
CA HIS A 54 5.91 -30.15 6.43
C HIS A 54 7.00 -29.42 7.24
N PRO A 55 7.88 -28.60 6.63
CA PRO A 55 8.83 -27.85 7.41
C PRO A 55 8.01 -26.99 8.35
N GLU A 56 8.37 -27.00 9.61
CA GLU A 56 7.74 -26.11 10.56
C GLU A 56 8.00 -24.69 10.06
N LEU A 57 6.92 -24.00 9.70
CA LEU A 57 7.00 -22.58 9.36
C LEU A 57 7.56 -21.87 10.60
N PRO A 58 8.53 -20.94 10.44
CA PRO A 58 9.03 -20.16 11.55
C PRO A 58 7.87 -19.61 12.36
N GLY A 59 7.87 -19.88 13.66
CA GLY A 59 6.84 -19.43 14.56
C GLY A 59 6.80 -17.89 14.62
N LEU A 60 5.64 -17.34 14.88
CA LEU A 60 5.44 -15.90 14.97
C LEU A 60 6.38 -15.23 15.98
N PHE A 61 6.81 -15.96 17.01
CA PHE A 61 7.64 -15.45 18.11
C PHE A 61 9.11 -15.90 18.06
N ASP A 62 9.51 -16.65 17.03
CA ASP A 62 10.88 -17.18 16.93
C ASP A 62 11.90 -16.07 16.69
N GLU A 63 11.47 -14.98 16.02
CA GLU A 63 12.33 -13.83 15.74
C GLU A 63 11.69 -12.51 16.19
N PRO A 64 11.65 -12.26 17.51
CA PRO A 64 10.96 -11.08 18.06
C PRO A 64 11.54 -9.74 17.58
N MET A 65 12.85 -9.68 17.35
CA MET A 65 13.50 -8.46 16.83
C MET A 65 13.07 -8.14 15.40
N ARG A 66 13.00 -9.14 14.51
CA ARG A 66 12.49 -8.96 13.13
C ARG A 66 11.05 -8.44 13.16
N ASN A 67 10.20 -9.04 13.98
CA ASN A 67 8.80 -8.65 14.09
C ASN A 67 8.65 -7.22 14.64
N LEU A 68 9.43 -6.86 15.65
CA LEU A 68 9.44 -5.49 16.20
C LEU A 68 9.87 -4.46 15.14
N LEU A 69 10.96 -4.72 14.43
CA LEU A 69 11.44 -3.84 13.37
C LEU A 69 10.41 -3.74 12.22
N SER A 70 9.76 -4.83 11.84
CA SER A 70 8.69 -4.84 10.84
C SER A 70 7.51 -3.97 11.27
N ILE A 71 7.09 -4.06 12.54
CA ILE A 71 6.01 -3.21 13.09
C ILE A 71 6.43 -1.73 13.05
N LEU A 72 7.61 -1.40 13.55
CA LEU A 72 8.10 -0.02 13.57
C LEU A 72 8.24 0.57 12.17
N PHE A 73 8.78 -0.20 11.22
CA PHE A 73 8.93 0.24 9.84
C PHE A 73 7.58 0.44 9.15
N THR A 74 6.61 -0.45 9.39
CA THR A 74 5.25 -0.31 8.88
C THR A 74 4.59 0.95 9.44
N MET A 75 4.67 1.20 10.75
CA MET A 75 4.14 2.43 11.35
C MET A 75 4.77 3.69 10.74
N LEU A 76 6.08 3.69 10.51
CA LEU A 76 6.79 4.81 9.89
C LEU A 76 6.33 5.03 8.44
N THR A 77 6.20 3.96 7.67
CA THR A 77 5.71 3.99 6.29
C THR A 77 4.31 4.57 6.19
N TYR A 78 3.38 4.10 7.05
CA TYR A 78 2.01 4.62 7.07
C TYR A 78 1.93 6.05 7.60
N THR A 79 2.86 6.47 8.46
CA THR A 79 3.00 7.89 8.84
C THR A 79 3.42 8.74 7.64
N GLY A 80 4.32 8.25 6.78
CA GLY A 80 4.68 8.90 5.52
C GLY A 80 3.48 9.03 4.57
N TYR A 81 2.71 7.97 4.39
CA TYR A 81 1.47 8.01 3.58
C TYR A 81 0.42 8.96 4.18
N ALA A 82 0.28 8.98 5.51
CA ALA A 82 -0.61 9.92 6.20
C ALA A 82 -0.22 11.38 5.96
N LEU A 83 1.08 11.71 5.95
CA LEU A 83 1.56 13.06 5.64
C LEU A 83 1.12 13.50 4.24
N VAL A 84 1.26 12.64 3.24
CA VAL A 84 0.80 12.94 1.88
C VAL A 84 -0.72 13.12 1.85
N LEU A 85 -1.46 12.18 2.46
CA LEU A 85 -2.92 12.21 2.45
C LEU A 85 -3.49 13.45 3.15
N VAL A 86 -2.96 13.79 4.34
CA VAL A 86 -3.39 14.96 5.11
C VAL A 86 -2.99 16.26 4.40
N ALA A 87 -1.84 16.30 3.72
CA ALA A 87 -1.47 17.45 2.90
C ALA A 87 -2.45 17.67 1.74
N LEU A 88 -2.89 16.58 1.08
CA LEU A 88 -3.91 16.65 0.03
C LEU A 88 -5.28 17.06 0.60
N MET A 89 -5.69 16.56 1.76
CA MET A 89 -6.91 17.00 2.46
C MET A 89 -6.85 18.51 2.78
N SER A 90 -5.70 18.97 3.28
CA SER A 90 -5.45 20.39 3.53
C SER A 90 -5.57 21.24 2.25
N GLN A 91 -5.07 20.74 1.13
CA GLN A 91 -5.18 21.42 -0.15
C GLN A 91 -6.62 21.47 -0.66
N ALA A 92 -7.40 20.39 -0.50
CA ALA A 92 -8.82 20.36 -0.84
C ALA A 92 -9.61 21.39 0.00
N GLU A 93 -9.34 21.47 1.31
CA GLU A 93 -9.98 22.47 2.21
C GLU A 93 -9.65 23.90 1.76
N ARG A 94 -8.41 24.18 1.35
CA ARG A 94 -8.01 25.49 0.80
C ARG A 94 -8.73 25.85 -0.51
N GLN A 95 -9.18 24.85 -1.26
CA GLN A 95 -9.99 25.04 -2.47
C GLN A 95 -11.49 25.15 -2.18
N GLY A 96 -11.89 25.18 -0.90
CA GLY A 96 -13.28 25.34 -0.47
C GLY A 96 -14.03 24.01 -0.30
N HIS A 97 -13.36 22.86 -0.39
CA HIS A 97 -13.99 21.56 -0.18
C HIS A 97 -13.97 21.18 1.31
N VAL A 98 -15.10 20.74 1.82
CA VAL A 98 -15.22 20.35 3.25
C VAL A 98 -14.68 18.93 3.42
N VAL A 99 -13.67 18.76 4.28
CA VAL A 99 -13.15 17.46 4.68
C VAL A 99 -13.71 17.07 6.04
N THR A 100 -14.55 16.04 6.07
CA THR A 100 -15.13 15.49 7.30
C THR A 100 -14.62 14.07 7.54
N ALA A 101 -14.75 13.57 8.77
CA ALA A 101 -14.42 12.19 9.11
C ALA A 101 -15.12 11.14 8.20
N ARG A 102 -16.35 11.44 7.75
CA ARG A 102 -17.09 10.56 6.82
C ARG A 102 -16.43 10.44 5.44
N HIS A 103 -15.77 11.50 4.97
CA HIS A 103 -15.05 11.48 3.70
C HIS A 103 -13.73 10.67 3.78
N GLY A 104 -13.25 10.35 4.99
CA GLY A 104 -12.00 9.63 5.20
C GLY A 104 -11.92 8.31 4.45
N ILE A 105 -13.02 7.53 4.42
CA ILE A 105 -13.07 6.27 3.68
C ILE A 105 -12.84 6.48 2.18
N ILE A 106 -13.47 7.51 1.59
CA ILE A 106 -13.30 7.84 0.17
C ILE A 106 -11.86 8.24 -0.13
N TRP A 107 -11.25 9.06 0.75
CA TRP A 107 -9.84 9.41 0.66
C TRP A 107 -8.93 8.18 0.75
N GLY A 108 -9.26 7.25 1.67
CA GLY A 108 -8.56 5.98 1.78
C GLY A 108 -8.68 5.13 0.52
N ILE A 109 -9.88 4.96 -0.03
CA ILE A 109 -10.08 4.20 -1.27
C ILE A 109 -9.30 4.83 -2.44
N ALA A 110 -9.33 6.18 -2.58
CA ALA A 110 -8.55 6.87 -3.61
C ALA A 110 -7.05 6.64 -3.43
N GLY A 111 -6.56 6.67 -2.18
CA GLY A 111 -5.17 6.33 -1.85
C GLY A 111 -4.82 4.88 -2.21
N PHE A 112 -5.68 3.91 -1.88
CA PHE A 112 -5.50 2.52 -2.29
C PHE A 112 -5.41 2.36 -3.80
N VAL A 113 -6.33 2.99 -4.54
CA VAL A 113 -6.33 2.95 -6.01
C VAL A 113 -5.02 3.50 -6.55
N ALA A 114 -4.55 4.65 -6.06
CA ALA A 114 -3.35 5.30 -6.57
C ALA A 114 -2.06 4.55 -6.22
N PHE A 115 -1.90 4.08 -4.97
CA PHE A 115 -0.63 3.53 -4.47
C PHE A 115 -0.51 2.02 -4.58
N HIS A 116 -1.63 1.28 -4.61
CA HIS A 116 -1.63 -0.19 -4.61
C HIS A 116 -2.30 -0.77 -5.85
N PHE A 117 -3.56 -0.40 -6.11
CA PHE A 117 -4.33 -1.05 -7.14
C PHE A 117 -3.81 -0.73 -8.55
N ALA A 118 -3.65 0.56 -8.88
CA ALA A 118 -3.17 0.93 -10.20
C ALA A 118 -1.78 0.34 -10.51
N PRO A 119 -0.72 0.56 -9.70
CA PRO A 119 0.57 -0.05 -10.00
C PRO A 119 0.54 -1.58 -9.92
N GLY A 120 -0.17 -2.16 -8.97
CA GLY A 120 -0.22 -3.61 -8.78
C GLY A 120 -1.06 -4.36 -9.80
N PHE A 121 -1.84 -3.67 -10.62
CA PHE A 121 -2.61 -4.29 -11.70
C PHE A 121 -1.72 -4.92 -12.79
N THR A 122 -0.58 -4.31 -13.10
CA THR A 122 0.41 -4.84 -14.06
C THR A 122 1.76 -5.19 -13.45
N LEU A 123 2.09 -4.62 -12.29
CA LEU A 123 3.29 -4.96 -11.51
C LEU A 123 2.85 -5.52 -10.15
N ALA A 124 2.37 -6.76 -10.16
CA ALA A 124 1.86 -7.42 -8.97
C ALA A 124 2.93 -7.57 -7.88
N PRO A 125 2.55 -7.60 -6.58
CA PRO A 125 3.48 -7.95 -5.51
C PRO A 125 4.05 -9.34 -5.72
N GLU A 126 5.37 -9.46 -5.63
CA GLU A 126 6.13 -10.69 -5.85
C GLU A 126 6.63 -11.26 -4.52
N VAL A 127 6.78 -12.59 -4.48
CA VAL A 127 7.42 -13.30 -3.37
C VAL A 127 8.93 -13.39 -3.58
N PRO A 128 9.74 -13.63 -2.52
CA PRO A 128 11.18 -13.85 -2.65
C PRO A 128 11.53 -14.99 -3.60
N GLY A 129 12.68 -14.90 -4.26
CA GLY A 129 13.23 -15.96 -5.11
C GLY A 129 12.67 -16.03 -6.54
N VAL A 130 11.63 -15.24 -6.89
CA VAL A 130 11.15 -15.17 -8.28
C VAL A 130 11.94 -14.17 -9.09
N ALA A 131 12.09 -14.43 -10.40
CA ALA A 131 12.75 -13.51 -11.31
C ALA A 131 11.96 -12.20 -11.39
N ALA A 132 12.65 -11.08 -11.21
CA ALA A 132 12.07 -9.74 -11.23
C ALA A 132 12.81 -8.87 -12.28
N ALA A 133 12.11 -7.88 -12.83
CA ALA A 133 12.71 -6.88 -13.70
C ALA A 133 13.67 -5.96 -12.91
N ASP A 134 14.46 -5.18 -13.65
CA ASP A 134 15.38 -4.20 -13.06
C ASP A 134 14.67 -3.28 -12.04
N VAL A 135 15.26 -3.15 -10.86
CA VAL A 135 14.69 -2.39 -9.75
C VAL A 135 14.48 -0.93 -10.11
N GLY A 136 15.42 -0.30 -10.84
CA GLY A 136 15.32 1.09 -11.23
C GLY A 136 14.17 1.32 -12.19
N ALA A 137 14.01 0.44 -13.20
CA ALA A 137 12.89 0.50 -14.13
C ALA A 137 11.55 0.33 -13.42
N ARG A 138 11.44 -0.63 -12.50
CA ARG A 138 10.24 -0.87 -11.68
C ARG A 138 9.87 0.34 -10.82
N GLN A 139 10.86 0.96 -10.18
CA GLN A 139 10.65 2.16 -9.36
C GLN A 139 10.15 3.34 -10.17
N ILE A 140 10.79 3.63 -11.32
CA ILE A 140 10.38 4.72 -12.21
C ILE A 140 8.94 4.50 -12.70
N TRP A 141 8.64 3.29 -13.17
CA TRP A 141 7.30 2.96 -13.65
C TRP A 141 6.26 3.06 -12.52
N TRP A 142 6.59 2.55 -11.33
CA TRP A 142 5.71 2.61 -10.16
C TRP A 142 5.41 4.07 -9.76
N VAL A 143 6.43 4.92 -9.65
CA VAL A 143 6.26 6.34 -9.31
C VAL A 143 5.39 7.06 -10.35
N ALA A 144 5.65 6.81 -11.64
CA ALA A 144 4.85 7.39 -12.72
C ALA A 144 3.38 6.96 -12.64
N THR A 145 3.12 5.67 -12.38
CA THR A 145 1.77 5.13 -12.24
C THR A 145 1.05 5.70 -11.03
N VAL A 146 1.71 5.79 -9.87
CA VAL A 146 1.15 6.43 -8.67
C VAL A 146 0.83 7.89 -8.92
N ALA A 147 1.72 8.63 -9.56
CA ALA A 147 1.51 10.05 -9.86
C ALA A 147 0.32 10.27 -10.80
N THR A 148 0.25 9.51 -11.90
CA THR A 148 -0.85 9.62 -12.87
C THR A 148 -2.18 9.20 -12.25
N ALA A 149 -2.21 8.11 -11.46
CA ALA A 149 -3.40 7.67 -10.75
C ALA A 149 -3.83 8.68 -9.67
N GLY A 150 -2.90 9.26 -8.90
CA GLY A 150 -3.19 10.30 -7.92
C GLY A 150 -3.81 11.57 -8.56
N ILE A 151 -3.24 12.04 -9.68
CA ILE A 151 -3.79 13.14 -10.45
C ILE A 151 -5.19 12.80 -10.98
N ALA A 152 -5.37 11.58 -11.48
CA ALA A 152 -6.66 11.11 -11.97
C ALA A 152 -7.72 11.12 -10.85
N MET A 153 -7.41 10.58 -9.68
CA MET A 153 -8.32 10.60 -8.52
C MET A 153 -8.68 12.04 -8.09
N TRP A 154 -7.70 12.94 -8.10
CA TRP A 154 -7.94 14.36 -7.80
C TRP A 154 -8.89 15.02 -8.80
N LEU A 155 -8.67 14.82 -10.10
CA LEU A 155 -9.52 15.37 -11.16
C LEU A 155 -10.95 14.79 -11.11
N ILE A 156 -11.11 13.51 -10.82
CA ILE A 156 -12.42 12.87 -10.66
C ILE A 156 -13.16 13.45 -9.45
N ALA A 157 -12.45 13.65 -8.34
CA ALA A 157 -13.06 14.10 -7.09
C ALA A 157 -13.47 15.58 -7.12
N PHE A 158 -12.67 16.44 -7.77
CA PHE A 158 -12.80 17.89 -7.67
C PHE A 158 -13.01 18.61 -9.01
N GLY A 159 -12.98 17.89 -10.12
CA GLY A 159 -13.27 18.46 -11.43
C GLY A 159 -14.78 18.60 -11.69
N GLY A 160 -15.18 19.59 -12.48
CA GLY A 160 -16.59 19.90 -12.73
C GLY A 160 -17.01 19.85 -14.21
N ASN A 161 -16.19 19.32 -15.12
CA ASN A 161 -16.44 19.33 -16.54
C ASN A 161 -16.06 17.99 -17.23
N LEU A 162 -16.39 17.84 -18.50
CA LEU A 162 -16.11 16.60 -19.24
C LEU A 162 -14.62 16.23 -19.28
N VAL A 163 -13.72 17.22 -19.32
CA VAL A 163 -12.26 17.01 -19.31
C VAL A 163 -11.83 16.29 -18.03
N SER A 164 -12.50 16.60 -16.91
CA SER A 164 -12.24 15.97 -15.60
C SER A 164 -12.68 14.50 -15.51
N TYR A 165 -13.24 13.93 -16.56
CA TYR A 165 -13.53 12.49 -16.68
C TYR A 165 -12.69 11.83 -17.77
N VAL A 166 -12.48 12.52 -18.90
CA VAL A 166 -11.72 11.98 -20.04
C VAL A 166 -10.22 11.91 -19.71
N VAL A 167 -9.65 13.00 -19.17
CA VAL A 167 -8.22 13.02 -18.80
C VAL A 167 -7.86 11.99 -17.74
N PRO A 168 -8.61 11.83 -16.63
CA PRO A 168 -8.37 10.75 -15.68
C PRO A 168 -8.41 9.35 -16.29
N ALA A 169 -9.36 9.07 -17.18
CA ALA A 169 -9.42 7.77 -17.85
C ALA A 169 -8.14 7.49 -18.65
N LEU A 170 -7.62 8.49 -19.37
CA LEU A 170 -6.36 8.36 -20.09
C LEU A 170 -5.17 8.19 -19.12
N LEU A 171 -5.12 8.96 -18.04
CA LEU A 171 -4.04 8.87 -17.04
C LEU A 171 -4.01 7.53 -16.31
N LEU A 172 -5.19 6.91 -16.06
CA LEU A 172 -5.27 5.59 -15.45
C LEU A 172 -4.86 4.47 -16.41
N ILE A 173 -5.16 4.62 -17.70
CA ILE A 173 -4.89 3.58 -18.70
C ILE A 173 -3.45 3.67 -19.24
N ALA A 174 -2.89 4.87 -19.39
CA ALA A 174 -1.62 5.09 -20.07
C ALA A 174 -0.44 4.23 -19.52
N PRO A 175 -0.18 4.12 -18.21
CA PRO A 175 0.90 3.28 -17.70
C PRO A 175 0.76 1.81 -18.09
N HIS A 176 -0.48 1.30 -18.18
CA HIS A 176 -0.76 -0.09 -18.50
C HIS A 176 -0.64 -0.37 -20.02
N VAL A 177 -0.91 0.62 -20.86
CA VAL A 177 -0.67 0.54 -22.31
C VAL A 177 0.84 0.58 -22.61
N ILE A 178 1.60 1.37 -21.85
CA ILE A 178 3.07 1.40 -21.93
C ILE A 178 3.66 0.06 -21.51
N GLY A 179 3.05 -0.59 -20.51
CA GLY A 179 3.50 -1.85 -19.93
C GLY A 179 4.41 -1.66 -18.73
N ALA A 180 4.27 -2.52 -17.73
CA ALA A 180 5.19 -2.59 -16.61
C ALA A 180 6.49 -3.28 -17.05
N PRO A 181 7.64 -2.98 -16.40
CA PRO A 181 8.87 -3.73 -16.64
C PRO A 181 8.71 -5.19 -16.25
N GLU A 182 9.12 -6.09 -17.14
CA GLU A 182 9.06 -7.54 -16.96
C GLU A 182 10.47 -8.14 -16.93
N PRO A 183 10.70 -9.27 -16.24
CA PRO A 183 11.96 -10.01 -16.34
C PRO A 183 12.08 -10.67 -17.70
N ASP A 184 13.31 -10.96 -18.15
CA ASP A 184 13.56 -11.65 -19.43
C ASP A 184 12.88 -13.03 -19.49
N THR A 185 12.75 -13.68 -18.35
CA THR A 185 12.07 -14.97 -18.21
C THR A 185 11.34 -15.04 -16.87
N PHE A 186 10.11 -15.56 -16.89
CA PHE A 186 9.37 -15.81 -15.65
C PHE A 186 9.81 -17.15 -15.06
N THR A 187 10.67 -17.10 -14.04
CA THR A 187 11.20 -18.27 -13.34
C THR A 187 11.24 -18.05 -11.85
N GLY A 188 11.24 -19.12 -11.07
CA GLY A 188 11.37 -19.09 -9.63
C GLY A 188 11.09 -20.45 -9.00
N PRO A 189 11.61 -20.72 -7.79
CA PRO A 189 11.42 -21.98 -7.10
C PRO A 189 10.07 -22.07 -6.37
N VAL A 190 9.37 -20.95 -6.20
CA VAL A 190 8.15 -20.87 -5.37
C VAL A 190 6.93 -21.35 -6.15
N PRO A 191 6.05 -22.19 -5.57
CA PRO A 191 4.76 -22.55 -6.17
C PRO A 191 3.91 -21.32 -6.50
N THR A 192 3.28 -21.34 -7.67
CA THR A 192 2.45 -20.23 -8.16
C THR A 192 1.30 -19.87 -7.22
N GLU A 193 0.77 -20.86 -6.50
CA GLU A 193 -0.30 -20.69 -5.52
C GLU A 193 0.13 -19.84 -4.33
N ILE A 194 1.39 -19.95 -3.90
CA ILE A 194 1.95 -19.14 -2.79
C ILE A 194 2.09 -17.70 -3.28
N GLY A 195 2.58 -17.48 -4.50
CA GLY A 195 2.66 -16.14 -5.11
C GLY A 195 1.28 -15.49 -5.25
N ALA A 196 0.29 -16.23 -5.74
CA ALA A 196 -1.08 -15.76 -5.87
C ALA A 196 -1.70 -15.43 -4.50
N LEU A 197 -1.49 -16.28 -3.49
CA LEU A 197 -1.97 -16.06 -2.13
C LEU A 197 -1.33 -14.81 -1.51
N PHE A 198 -0.03 -14.63 -1.71
CA PHE A 198 0.70 -13.45 -1.26
C PHE A 198 0.12 -12.18 -1.88
N ALA A 199 -0.03 -12.12 -3.19
CA ALA A 199 -0.60 -10.98 -3.90
C ALA A 199 -2.03 -10.67 -3.43
N ALA A 200 -2.89 -11.68 -3.30
CA ALA A 200 -4.26 -11.51 -2.82
C ALA A 200 -4.31 -10.94 -1.40
N ARG A 201 -3.48 -11.44 -0.48
CA ARG A 201 -3.40 -10.94 0.90
C ARG A 201 -2.81 -9.54 0.97
N ALA A 202 -1.77 -9.24 0.18
CA ALA A 202 -1.17 -7.92 0.09
C ALA A 202 -2.19 -6.88 -0.38
N PHE A 203 -2.99 -7.18 -1.41
CA PHE A 203 -4.06 -6.30 -1.86
C PHE A 203 -5.19 -6.14 -0.84
N GLY A 204 -5.66 -7.23 -0.24
CA GLY A 204 -6.72 -7.19 0.76
C GLY A 204 -6.33 -6.35 1.98
N ILE A 205 -5.12 -6.57 2.51
CA ILE A 205 -4.62 -5.79 3.63
C ILE A 205 -4.29 -4.36 3.21
N GLY A 206 -3.76 -4.15 2.00
CA GLY A 206 -3.55 -2.81 1.44
C GLY A 206 -4.84 -1.99 1.38
N MET A 207 -5.96 -2.60 0.95
CA MET A 207 -7.28 -1.93 0.96
C MET A 207 -7.71 -1.56 2.39
N ALA A 208 -7.66 -2.51 3.32
CA ALA A 208 -8.01 -2.27 4.71
C ALA A 208 -7.12 -1.16 5.33
N ALA A 209 -5.82 -1.21 5.05
CA ALA A 209 -4.84 -0.23 5.50
C ALA A 209 -5.17 1.19 5.06
N TRP A 210 -5.45 1.37 3.78
CA TRP A 210 -5.78 2.68 3.23
C TRP A 210 -7.13 3.20 3.72
N VAL A 211 -8.12 2.34 3.87
CA VAL A 211 -9.42 2.71 4.45
C VAL A 211 -9.27 3.19 5.90
N LEU A 212 -8.50 2.47 6.72
CA LEU A 212 -8.19 2.87 8.08
C LEU A 212 -7.39 4.19 8.12
N LEU A 213 -6.35 4.29 7.28
CA LEU A 213 -5.53 5.49 7.19
C LEU A 213 -6.35 6.72 6.82
N GLY A 214 -7.19 6.61 5.79
CA GLY A 214 -8.07 7.69 5.36
C GLY A 214 -9.08 8.08 6.44
N ALA A 215 -9.71 7.10 7.10
CA ALA A 215 -10.64 7.34 8.19
C ALA A 215 -9.97 8.07 9.36
N PHE A 216 -8.82 7.60 9.83
CA PHE A 216 -8.07 8.24 10.90
C PHE A 216 -7.52 9.62 10.50
N ALA A 217 -6.99 9.76 9.28
CA ALA A 217 -6.48 11.03 8.78
C ALA A 217 -7.58 12.12 8.79
N ALA A 218 -8.75 11.80 8.25
CA ALA A 218 -9.86 12.74 8.23
C ALA A 218 -10.43 13.02 9.64
N TYR A 219 -10.48 12.01 10.51
CA TYR A 219 -10.92 12.17 11.90
C TYR A 219 -10.00 13.11 12.67
N PHE A 220 -8.68 12.87 12.64
CA PHE A 220 -7.74 13.73 13.37
C PHE A 220 -7.66 15.12 12.74
N TRP A 221 -7.73 15.23 11.41
CA TRP A 221 -7.79 16.51 10.71
C TRP A 221 -8.99 17.36 11.16
N GLN A 222 -10.17 16.77 11.25
CA GLN A 222 -11.38 17.45 11.73
C GLN A 222 -11.27 17.85 13.21
N THR A 223 -10.70 16.97 14.04
CA THR A 223 -10.51 17.22 15.48
C THR A 223 -9.57 18.38 15.75
N GLU A 224 -8.43 18.42 15.04
CA GLU A 224 -7.47 19.53 15.17
C GLU A 224 -8.05 20.85 14.63
N SER A 225 -8.89 20.81 13.58
CA SER A 225 -9.60 21.99 13.11
C SER A 225 -10.52 22.60 14.16
N ALA A 226 -11.26 21.75 14.86
CA ALA A 226 -12.16 22.18 15.92
C ALA A 226 -11.40 22.79 17.13
N ARG A 227 -10.22 22.24 17.45
CA ARG A 227 -9.34 22.79 18.50
C ARG A 227 -8.79 24.15 18.13
N ASP A 228 -8.33 24.32 16.90
CA ASP A 228 -7.81 25.61 16.40
C ASP A 228 -8.91 26.69 16.45
N ALA A 229 -10.15 26.33 16.06
CA ALA A 229 -11.29 27.24 16.09
C ALA A 229 -11.73 27.62 17.54
N ALA A 230 -11.55 26.72 18.50
CA ALA A 230 -11.89 27.00 19.92
C ALA A 230 -10.82 27.84 20.62
N ALA A 231 -9.59 27.89 20.08
CA ALA A 231 -8.47 28.64 20.63
C ALA A 231 -8.32 30.06 20.02
N ALA A 232 -9.07 30.38 18.97
CA ALA A 232 -9.06 31.68 18.27
C ALA A 232 -10.16 32.61 18.77
#